data_8699a857ea546c0842dc3aae660f7dd1
#
_entry.id   8699a857ea546c0842dc3aae660f7dd1
#
_cell.length_a   1.000
_cell.length_b   1.000
_cell.length_c   1.000
_cell.angle_alpha   90.00
_cell.angle_beta   90.00
_cell.angle_gamma   90.00
#
_symmetry.space_group_name_H-M   'P 1'
#
loop_
_entity.id
_entity.type
_entity.pdbx_description
1 polymer ?
#
loop_
_entity_poly.entity_id
_entity_poly.type
_entity_poly.pdbx_seq_one_letter_code
_entity_poly.pdbx_strand_id
1 'polypeptide(L)'
;MKKISLLFTAAVITFLSGCCCGKAEKTMNYEPWKTSKHFKKITHSTGVESYLLTTDISHNQQGFYFVVREMTDDGRFLVFQTVQKEDYSVDNSKVYRTLAVVDFVKDEIFMTDVKTIRAGHGAFVDNVNSRIYHMSHAGLHCLDLAKGERKSKLICPMPESIRKMGKDFRYYCTHLTLSADRKKAFLDLQYDDSYTQGILNIEEGTFTKWGDTKFYANHGQMNPQNPDMAMCAWEIDWVDSKGKLHHIRDHKEAYYPRLWVLESNGKQTMIPSVTDYATHEVWARDGKGFVFCSTNNNQGMIYHDLATGLQRQVMKPVWLPREGRAASASHGDISFDNKYVVCDIGAGCSVGYPWRMAFGNTQNGKNTLIYDDGIVYNLPKTSSMFHPHPHPHFIYHDRLIVSTFMTEVGKMNVLLTPVDQLIKKVE
;
A
#
# COMPACT_ATOMS: atom_id res chain seq x y z
N MET A 1 3.85 -34.08 -66.29
CA MET A 1 4.04 -33.09 -65.22
C MET A 1 2.67 -32.67 -64.68
N LYS A 2 2.24 -33.27 -63.57
CA LYS A 2 0.94 -32.96 -62.94
C LYS A 2 1.21 -31.97 -61.76
N LYS A 3 0.58 -30.79 -61.83
CA LYS A 3 0.60 -29.82 -60.76
C LYS A 3 -0.38 -30.25 -59.66
N ILE A 4 0.12 -30.45 -58.44
CA ILE A 4 -0.71 -30.68 -57.26
C ILE A 4 -0.88 -29.33 -56.60
N SER A 5 -2.14 -28.87 -56.48
CA SER A 5 -2.54 -27.65 -55.80
C SER A 5 -2.90 -28.01 -54.35
N LEU A 6 -2.13 -27.53 -53.40
CA LEU A 6 -2.49 -27.65 -51.96
C LEU A 6 -3.39 -26.50 -51.57
N LEU A 7 -4.64 -26.81 -51.23
CA LEU A 7 -5.51 -25.87 -50.52
C LEU A 7 -5.19 -25.89 -49.02
N PHE A 8 -4.73 -24.77 -48.49
CA PHE A 8 -4.66 -24.53 -47.05
C PHE A 8 -6.01 -24.01 -46.59
N THR A 9 -6.73 -24.80 -45.81
CA THR A 9 -7.94 -24.37 -45.09
C THR A 9 -7.49 -23.79 -43.76
N ALA A 10 -7.59 -22.48 -43.62
CA ALA A 10 -7.37 -21.80 -42.34
C ALA A 10 -8.62 -21.97 -41.47
N ALA A 11 -8.52 -22.73 -40.39
CA ALA A 11 -9.55 -22.80 -39.39
C ALA A 11 -9.44 -21.53 -38.47
N VAL A 12 -10.40 -20.65 -38.57
CA VAL A 12 -10.57 -19.53 -37.66
C VAL A 12 -11.20 -20.07 -36.39
N ILE A 13 -10.40 -20.23 -35.33
CA ILE A 13 -10.88 -20.52 -33.99
C ILE A 13 -11.34 -19.17 -33.37
N THR A 14 -12.64 -18.96 -33.40
CA THR A 14 -13.26 -17.82 -32.67
C THR A 14 -13.32 -18.19 -31.19
N PHE A 15 -12.44 -17.65 -30.38
CA PHE A 15 -12.59 -17.67 -28.93
C PHE A 15 -13.78 -16.75 -28.57
N LEU A 16 -14.90 -17.36 -28.26
CA LEU A 16 -15.98 -16.71 -27.53
C LEU A 16 -15.50 -16.50 -26.07
N SER A 17 -14.89 -15.36 -25.81
CA SER A 17 -14.73 -14.85 -24.45
C SER A 17 -16.12 -14.54 -23.92
N GLY A 18 -16.68 -15.47 -23.16
CA GLY A 18 -17.93 -15.29 -22.43
C GLY A 18 -17.78 -14.10 -21.47
N CYS A 19 -18.45 -13.03 -21.83
CA CYS A 19 -18.44 -11.78 -21.11
C CYS A 19 -19.17 -11.96 -19.76
N CYS A 20 -18.42 -11.95 -18.65
CA CYS A 20 -18.98 -11.79 -17.29
C CYS A 20 -19.42 -10.32 -17.03
N CYS A 21 -19.87 -9.60 -18.05
CA CYS A 21 -20.28 -8.19 -17.93
C CYS A 21 -21.52 -7.94 -17.06
N GLY A 22 -22.36 -8.95 -16.84
CA GLY A 22 -23.64 -8.72 -16.16
C GLY A 22 -23.57 -8.53 -14.63
N LYS A 23 -22.46 -8.89 -13.98
CA LYS A 23 -22.27 -8.68 -12.53
C LYS A 23 -21.53 -7.39 -12.19
N ALA A 24 -20.68 -6.90 -13.07
CA ALA A 24 -19.89 -5.70 -12.84
C ALA A 24 -20.72 -4.41 -12.87
N GLU A 25 -21.74 -4.29 -13.73
CA GLU A 25 -22.59 -3.09 -13.81
C GLU A 25 -23.45 -2.84 -12.58
N LYS A 26 -23.92 -3.90 -11.90
CA LYS A 26 -24.73 -3.75 -10.67
C LYS A 26 -23.92 -3.28 -9.46
N THR A 27 -22.61 -3.56 -9.43
CA THR A 27 -21.72 -3.13 -8.34
C THR A 27 -21.21 -1.70 -8.51
N MET A 28 -21.20 -1.15 -9.72
CA MET A 28 -20.66 0.20 -10.00
C MET A 28 -21.43 1.34 -9.34
N ASN A 29 -22.66 1.14 -8.87
CA ASN A 29 -23.48 2.17 -8.21
C ASN A 29 -23.68 1.92 -6.71
N TYR A 30 -23.03 0.91 -6.13
CA TYR A 30 -23.17 0.62 -4.72
C TYR A 30 -22.24 1.53 -3.91
N GLU A 31 -22.80 2.39 -3.08
CA GLU A 31 -22.11 3.39 -2.25
C GLU A 31 -22.50 3.23 -0.77
N PRO A 32 -22.19 2.09 -0.15
CA PRO A 32 -22.72 1.72 1.16
C PRO A 32 -22.23 2.63 2.29
N TRP A 33 -21.09 3.27 2.13
CA TRP A 33 -20.57 4.23 3.12
C TRP A 33 -21.49 5.45 3.29
N LYS A 34 -22.33 5.78 2.29
CA LYS A 34 -23.25 6.91 2.34
C LYS A 34 -24.44 6.66 3.27
N THR A 35 -24.82 5.40 3.45
CA THR A 35 -25.99 4.97 4.22
C THR A 35 -25.68 4.23 5.51
N SER A 36 -24.44 3.77 5.67
CA SER A 36 -23.99 3.08 6.89
C SER A 36 -24.06 3.98 8.10
N LYS A 37 -24.60 3.47 9.21
CA LYS A 37 -24.66 4.16 10.52
C LYS A 37 -23.26 4.42 11.11
N HIS A 38 -22.23 3.75 10.59
CA HIS A 38 -20.87 3.84 11.09
C HIS A 38 -20.11 5.02 10.51
N PHE A 39 -20.61 5.64 9.44
CA PHE A 39 -19.95 6.75 8.76
C PHE A 39 -20.77 8.03 8.84
N LYS A 40 -20.09 9.13 9.09
CA LYS A 40 -20.66 10.46 9.07
C LYS A 40 -20.07 11.27 7.93
N LYS A 41 -20.92 11.86 7.11
CA LYS A 41 -20.50 12.83 6.10
C LYS A 41 -19.92 14.07 6.76
N ILE A 42 -18.76 14.50 6.30
CA ILE A 42 -18.10 15.76 6.69
C ILE A 42 -17.76 16.56 5.42
N THR A 43 -17.72 17.88 5.56
CA THR A 43 -17.31 18.79 4.48
C THR A 43 -16.06 19.54 4.94
N HIS A 44 -14.98 19.41 4.17
CA HIS A 44 -13.73 20.09 4.43
C HIS A 44 -13.77 21.57 4.04
N SER A 45 -12.82 22.35 4.52
CA SER A 45 -12.67 23.77 4.18
C SER A 45 -12.51 24.04 2.67
N THR A 46 -12.07 23.03 1.90
CA THR A 46 -11.96 23.03 0.43
C THR A 46 -13.28 22.81 -0.30
N GLY A 47 -14.37 22.53 0.44
CA GLY A 47 -15.66 22.12 -0.10
C GLY A 47 -15.73 20.66 -0.55
N VAL A 48 -14.67 19.86 -0.32
CA VAL A 48 -14.68 18.42 -0.59
C VAL A 48 -15.46 17.71 0.51
N GLU A 49 -16.31 16.75 0.11
CA GLU A 49 -17.07 15.90 1.02
C GLU A 49 -16.37 14.57 1.23
N SER A 50 -16.31 14.12 2.47
CA SER A 50 -15.76 12.82 2.87
C SER A 50 -16.66 12.14 3.88
N TYR A 51 -16.43 10.87 4.13
CA TYR A 51 -17.17 10.04 5.08
C TYR A 51 -16.22 9.53 6.15
N LEU A 52 -16.39 10.02 7.36
CA LEU A 52 -15.56 9.68 8.50
C LEU A 52 -16.15 8.50 9.26
N LEU A 53 -15.35 7.49 9.55
CA LEU A 53 -15.72 6.40 10.45
C LEU A 53 -15.85 6.97 11.86
N THR A 54 -17.07 6.98 12.41
CA THR A 54 -17.38 7.60 13.71
C THR A 54 -17.68 6.59 14.81
N THR A 55 -17.90 5.31 14.47
CA THR A 55 -18.05 4.27 15.48
C THR A 55 -16.70 3.87 16.03
N ASP A 56 -16.44 4.26 17.27
CA ASP A 56 -15.19 3.94 17.96
C ASP A 56 -15.24 2.53 18.55
N ILE A 57 -14.48 1.60 17.98
CA ILE A 57 -14.22 0.29 18.57
C ILE A 57 -12.82 0.24 19.22
N SER A 58 -12.02 1.24 18.95
CA SER A 58 -10.72 1.51 19.57
C SER A 58 -10.45 3.01 19.53
N HIS A 59 -9.53 3.49 20.36
CA HIS A 59 -9.17 4.91 20.40
C HIS A 59 -8.56 5.38 19.08
N ASN A 60 -7.69 4.58 18.47
CA ASN A 60 -7.10 4.87 17.18
C ASN A 60 -7.51 3.82 16.15
N GLN A 61 -8.10 4.28 15.06
CA GLN A 61 -8.59 3.52 13.92
C GLN A 61 -7.97 4.09 12.65
N GLN A 62 -7.21 3.27 11.92
CA GLN A 62 -6.37 3.75 10.82
C GLN A 62 -6.61 2.95 9.55
N GLY A 63 -6.49 3.60 8.39
CA GLY A 63 -6.24 2.93 7.12
C GLY A 63 -4.89 2.20 7.13
N PHE A 64 -4.68 1.36 6.15
CA PHE A 64 -3.40 0.71 5.94
C PHE A 64 -2.37 1.67 5.34
N TYR A 65 -1.16 1.20 5.25
CA TYR A 65 -0.15 1.82 4.41
C TYR A 65 -0.58 1.69 2.94
N PHE A 66 -0.35 2.68 2.12
CA PHE A 66 -0.91 2.85 0.77
C PHE A 66 -0.61 1.72 -0.23
N VAL A 67 0.15 0.71 0.14
CA VAL A 67 0.40 -0.49 -0.67
C VAL A 67 -0.68 -1.57 -0.53
N VAL A 68 -1.59 -1.44 0.44
CA VAL A 68 -2.68 -2.39 0.72
C VAL A 68 -4.01 -1.77 0.31
N ARG A 69 -4.84 -2.55 -0.41
CA ARG A 69 -6.21 -2.15 -0.81
C ARG A 69 -7.22 -2.74 0.16
N GLU A 70 -7.67 -1.96 1.12
CA GLU A 70 -8.44 -2.46 2.24
C GLU A 70 -9.95 -2.62 2.02
N MET A 71 -10.48 -2.27 0.85
CA MET A 71 -11.89 -2.48 0.52
C MET A 71 -12.04 -3.55 -0.56
N THR A 72 -13.01 -4.45 -0.37
CA THR A 72 -13.32 -5.49 -1.36
C THR A 72 -13.99 -4.91 -2.60
N ASP A 73 -13.76 -5.53 -3.76
CA ASP A 73 -14.23 -5.02 -5.06
C ASP A 73 -15.75 -5.06 -5.19
N ASP A 74 -16.44 -5.92 -4.43
CA ASP A 74 -17.90 -5.93 -4.32
C ASP A 74 -18.45 -4.82 -3.41
N GLY A 75 -17.58 -4.05 -2.76
CA GLY A 75 -17.93 -2.97 -1.85
C GLY A 75 -18.48 -3.42 -0.51
N ARG A 76 -18.43 -4.72 -0.20
CA ARG A 76 -19.03 -5.26 1.02
C ARG A 76 -18.19 -5.04 2.26
N PHE A 77 -16.87 -5.25 2.17
CA PHE A 77 -16.00 -5.20 3.33
C PHE A 77 -14.97 -4.08 3.23
N LEU A 78 -14.83 -3.32 4.29
CA LEU A 78 -13.71 -2.42 4.52
C LEU A 78 -12.91 -2.91 5.72
N VAL A 79 -11.64 -3.21 5.52
CA VAL A 79 -10.72 -3.65 6.57
C VAL A 79 -9.92 -2.46 7.06
N PHE A 80 -9.71 -2.32 8.36
CA PHE A 80 -8.91 -1.24 8.92
C PHE A 80 -8.15 -1.69 10.16
N GLN A 81 -7.18 -0.91 10.58
CA GLN A 81 -6.35 -1.20 11.74
C GLN A 81 -6.91 -0.53 12.99
N THR A 82 -6.83 -1.24 14.12
CA THR A 82 -7.15 -0.71 15.45
C THR A 82 -5.93 -0.75 16.34
N VAL A 83 -5.74 0.28 17.15
CA VAL A 83 -4.69 0.34 18.17
C VAL A 83 -5.35 0.33 19.54
N GLN A 84 -5.13 -0.73 20.31
CA GLN A 84 -5.89 -0.99 21.54
C GLN A 84 -5.42 -0.19 22.76
N LYS A 85 -4.30 0.54 22.69
CA LYS A 85 -3.79 1.30 23.84
C LYS A 85 -3.44 2.74 23.49
N GLU A 86 -3.82 3.63 24.39
CA GLU A 86 -3.49 5.05 24.39
C GLU A 86 -2.07 5.34 24.93
N ASP A 87 -1.37 4.32 25.42
CA ASP A 87 -0.08 4.51 26.05
C ASP A 87 1.01 4.68 25.00
N TYR A 88 1.31 5.93 24.71
CA TYR A 88 2.37 6.35 23.80
C TYR A 88 3.79 6.12 24.34
N SER A 89 3.93 5.69 25.58
CA SER A 89 5.21 5.44 26.24
C SER A 89 5.73 4.01 26.07
N VAL A 90 4.94 3.11 25.50
CA VAL A 90 5.29 1.70 25.39
C VAL A 90 6.21 1.45 24.20
N ASP A 91 7.23 0.61 24.41
CA ASP A 91 8.10 0.09 23.37
C ASP A 91 7.29 -0.52 22.21
N ASN A 92 7.44 0.07 21.03
CA ASN A 92 6.65 -0.26 19.84
C ASN A 92 6.86 -1.69 19.32
N SER A 93 7.96 -2.34 19.66
CA SER A 93 8.22 -3.73 19.28
C SER A 93 7.20 -4.71 19.89
N LYS A 94 6.45 -4.27 20.90
CA LYS A 94 5.49 -5.08 21.65
C LYS A 94 4.02 -4.72 21.39
N VAL A 95 3.72 -3.75 20.55
CA VAL A 95 2.35 -3.32 20.31
C VAL A 95 1.84 -3.84 18.99
N TYR A 96 0.83 -4.69 19.10
CA TYR A 96 0.13 -5.24 17.95
C TYR A 96 -1.06 -4.35 17.59
N ARG A 97 -1.24 -4.16 16.30
CA ARG A 97 -2.47 -3.65 15.74
C ARG A 97 -3.37 -4.82 15.41
N THR A 98 -4.64 -4.75 15.79
CA THR A 98 -5.63 -5.75 15.42
C THR A 98 -6.44 -5.24 14.25
N LEU A 99 -6.79 -6.10 13.31
CA LEU A 99 -7.62 -5.72 12.19
C LEU A 99 -9.09 -5.80 12.57
N ALA A 100 -9.85 -4.81 12.12
CA ALA A 100 -11.29 -4.76 12.19
C ALA A 100 -11.90 -4.65 10.80
N VAL A 101 -13.16 -5.00 10.68
CA VAL A 101 -13.87 -5.07 9.41
C VAL A 101 -15.23 -4.39 9.55
N VAL A 102 -15.55 -3.49 8.63
CA VAL A 102 -16.92 -3.06 8.38
C VAL A 102 -17.54 -4.01 7.36
N ASP A 103 -18.62 -4.71 7.71
CA ASP A 103 -19.49 -5.42 6.76
C ASP A 103 -20.66 -4.48 6.41
N PHE A 104 -20.59 -3.82 5.28
CA PHE A 104 -21.61 -2.88 4.85
C PHE A 104 -22.96 -3.51 4.52
N VAL A 105 -22.99 -4.80 4.19
CA VAL A 105 -24.26 -5.50 3.93
C VAL A 105 -25.05 -5.73 5.23
N LYS A 106 -24.34 -6.03 6.31
CA LYS A 106 -24.94 -6.21 7.64
C LYS A 106 -24.98 -4.93 8.45
N ASP A 107 -24.29 -3.89 7.97
CA ASP A 107 -24.04 -2.64 8.69
C ASP A 107 -23.51 -2.88 10.10
N GLU A 108 -22.48 -3.72 10.21
CA GLU A 108 -21.79 -4.09 11.47
C GLU A 108 -20.27 -3.88 11.38
N ILE A 109 -19.65 -3.64 12.53
CA ILE A 109 -18.18 -3.66 12.68
C ILE A 109 -17.81 -4.81 13.61
N PHE A 110 -16.80 -5.57 13.25
CA PHE A 110 -16.28 -6.65 14.08
C PHE A 110 -14.74 -6.70 14.07
N MET A 111 -14.18 -7.17 15.20
CA MET A 111 -12.76 -7.42 15.32
C MET A 111 -12.41 -8.81 14.76
N THR A 112 -11.24 -8.92 14.16
CA THR A 112 -10.65 -10.20 13.75
C THR A 112 -9.62 -10.66 14.79
N ASP A 113 -9.05 -11.85 14.62
CA ASP A 113 -7.89 -12.31 15.40
C ASP A 113 -6.54 -11.92 14.74
N VAL A 114 -6.57 -11.25 13.59
CA VAL A 114 -5.36 -10.88 12.85
C VAL A 114 -4.66 -9.75 13.57
N LYS A 115 -3.42 -10.02 13.98
CA LYS A 115 -2.54 -9.03 14.60
C LYS A 115 -1.41 -8.69 13.66
N THR A 116 -1.17 -7.41 13.46
CA THR A 116 -0.06 -6.90 12.64
C THR A 116 0.92 -6.11 13.50
N ILE A 117 2.19 -6.17 13.15
CA ILE A 117 3.23 -5.33 13.76
C ILE A 117 3.37 -4.09 12.88
N ARG A 118 3.30 -2.89 13.47
CA ARG A 118 3.38 -1.60 12.77
C ARG A 118 2.29 -1.42 11.69
N ALA A 119 2.32 -0.38 10.93
CA ALA A 119 1.33 0.13 9.96
C ALA A 119 0.80 -0.85 8.89
N GLY A 120 0.35 -2.05 9.28
CA GLY A 120 -0.17 -3.08 8.36
C GLY A 120 0.89 -4.01 7.79
N HIS A 121 2.12 -3.92 8.27
CA HIS A 121 3.19 -4.82 7.86
C HIS A 121 2.78 -6.28 8.10
N GLY A 122 2.98 -7.12 7.09
CA GLY A 122 2.69 -8.54 7.14
C GLY A 122 1.21 -8.91 6.96
N ALA A 123 0.34 -7.98 6.56
CA ALA A 123 -1.03 -8.27 6.16
C ALA A 123 -1.34 -7.79 4.74
N PHE A 124 -2.19 -8.55 4.05
CA PHE A 124 -2.68 -8.25 2.71
C PHE A 124 -4.19 -8.49 2.65
N VAL A 125 -4.93 -7.55 2.08
CA VAL A 125 -6.36 -7.69 1.81
C VAL A 125 -6.54 -8.07 0.34
N ASP A 126 -7.05 -9.26 0.11
CA ASP A 126 -7.47 -9.72 -1.21
C ASP A 126 -8.85 -9.15 -1.51
N ASN A 127 -8.86 -8.01 -2.16
CA ASN A 127 -10.06 -7.28 -2.52
C ASN A 127 -10.98 -8.05 -3.49
N VAL A 128 -10.42 -8.94 -4.32
CA VAL A 128 -11.18 -9.75 -5.28
C VAL A 128 -11.93 -10.89 -4.61
N ASN A 129 -11.26 -11.62 -3.70
CA ASN A 129 -11.80 -12.83 -3.08
C ASN A 129 -12.32 -12.59 -1.66
N SER A 130 -12.34 -11.35 -1.18
CA SER A 130 -12.79 -10.98 0.17
C SER A 130 -12.07 -11.76 1.28
N ARG A 131 -10.73 -11.76 1.24
CA ARG A 131 -9.87 -12.47 2.19
C ARG A 131 -8.82 -11.56 2.81
N ILE A 132 -8.41 -11.90 4.02
CA ILE A 132 -7.25 -11.28 4.69
C ILE A 132 -6.18 -12.34 4.84
N TYR A 133 -4.99 -12.08 4.32
CA TYR A 133 -3.79 -12.89 4.51
C TYR A 133 -2.84 -12.21 5.49
N HIS A 134 -2.16 -12.97 6.33
CA HIS A 134 -1.13 -12.44 7.19
C HIS A 134 -0.04 -13.46 7.50
N MET A 135 1.18 -12.97 7.72
CA MET A 135 2.33 -13.78 8.09
C MET A 135 2.48 -13.86 9.62
N SER A 136 2.90 -15.03 10.09
CA SER A 136 3.35 -15.27 11.46
C SER A 136 4.57 -16.19 11.47
N HIS A 137 5.16 -16.46 12.64
CA HIS A 137 6.20 -17.48 12.78
C HIS A 137 5.73 -18.89 12.36
N ALA A 138 4.43 -19.18 12.45
CA ALA A 138 3.87 -20.46 12.01
C ALA A 138 3.80 -20.57 10.48
N GLY A 139 3.70 -19.46 9.77
CA GLY A 139 3.55 -19.39 8.31
C GLY A 139 2.50 -18.39 7.87
N LEU A 140 1.94 -18.63 6.69
CA LEU A 140 0.89 -17.78 6.08
C LEU A 140 -0.49 -18.26 6.55
N HIS A 141 -1.27 -17.30 7.02
CA HIS A 141 -2.66 -17.49 7.44
C HIS A 141 -3.61 -16.79 6.49
N CYS A 142 -4.85 -17.27 6.45
CA CYS A 142 -5.96 -16.67 5.70
C CYS A 142 -7.22 -16.62 6.55
N LEU A 143 -7.94 -15.51 6.46
CA LEU A 143 -9.28 -15.31 7.00
C LEU A 143 -10.24 -15.03 5.84
N ASP A 144 -11.27 -15.83 5.67
CA ASP A 144 -12.22 -15.74 4.56
C ASP A 144 -13.48 -14.97 5.01
N LEU A 145 -13.52 -13.67 4.66
CA LEU A 145 -14.63 -12.78 5.01
C LEU A 145 -15.93 -13.17 4.29
N ALA A 146 -15.83 -13.68 3.06
CA ALA A 146 -17.01 -14.10 2.28
C ALA A 146 -17.73 -15.26 2.97
N LYS A 147 -17.02 -16.11 3.70
CA LYS A 147 -17.60 -17.19 4.53
C LYS A 147 -18.06 -16.73 5.91
N GLY A 148 -17.90 -15.45 6.25
CA GLY A 148 -18.24 -14.93 7.56
C GLY A 148 -17.25 -15.34 8.67
N GLU A 149 -16.05 -15.75 8.32
CA GLU A 149 -15.01 -16.08 9.29
C GLU A 149 -14.55 -14.83 10.04
N ARG A 150 -14.22 -15.00 11.32
CA ARG A 150 -13.63 -13.95 12.17
C ARG A 150 -12.27 -14.35 12.74
N LYS A 151 -11.87 -15.60 12.47
CA LYS A 151 -10.58 -16.16 12.87
C LYS A 151 -9.84 -16.70 11.66
N SER A 152 -8.57 -16.41 11.61
CA SER A 152 -7.69 -16.85 10.55
C SER A 152 -7.28 -18.31 10.73
N LYS A 153 -6.93 -18.96 9.62
CA LYS A 153 -6.44 -20.34 9.59
C LYS A 153 -5.07 -20.38 8.95
N LEU A 154 -4.17 -21.20 9.48
CA LEU A 154 -2.89 -21.48 8.84
C LEU A 154 -3.15 -22.23 7.52
N ILE A 155 -2.75 -21.65 6.39
CA ILE A 155 -2.93 -22.22 5.05
C ILE A 155 -1.63 -22.72 4.43
N CYS A 156 -0.49 -22.15 4.85
CA CYS A 156 0.83 -22.57 4.41
C CYS A 156 1.79 -22.50 5.60
N PRO A 157 2.21 -23.65 6.16
CA PRO A 157 3.22 -23.66 7.22
C PRO A 157 4.54 -23.04 6.75
N MET A 158 5.26 -22.42 7.69
CA MET A 158 6.58 -21.84 7.35
C MET A 158 7.51 -22.93 6.82
N PRO A 159 8.05 -22.80 5.58
CA PRO A 159 8.94 -23.78 4.99
C PRO A 159 10.18 -24.01 5.84
N GLU A 160 10.62 -25.28 5.91
CA GLU A 160 11.81 -25.67 6.66
C GLU A 160 13.07 -24.99 6.11
N SER A 161 13.12 -24.71 4.82
CA SER A 161 14.20 -23.94 4.19
C SER A 161 14.35 -22.54 4.78
N ILE A 162 13.24 -21.86 5.10
CA ILE A 162 13.26 -20.55 5.77
C ILE A 162 13.71 -20.74 7.23
N ARG A 163 13.14 -21.71 7.96
CA ARG A 163 13.48 -21.94 9.38
C ARG A 163 14.96 -22.21 9.60
N LYS A 164 15.65 -22.77 8.60
CA LYS A 164 17.09 -23.06 8.65
C LYS A 164 17.99 -21.89 8.26
N MET A 165 17.45 -20.79 7.72
CA MET A 165 18.27 -19.65 7.29
C MET A 165 18.87 -18.87 8.45
N GLY A 166 18.14 -18.71 9.57
CA GLY A 166 18.58 -17.97 10.73
C GLY A 166 17.75 -18.27 11.96
N LYS A 167 18.14 -17.70 13.09
CA LYS A 167 17.46 -17.88 14.38
C LYS A 167 16.55 -16.71 14.72
N ASP A 168 17.01 -15.50 14.45
CA ASP A 168 16.35 -14.26 14.87
C ASP A 168 15.75 -13.54 13.65
N PHE A 169 14.54 -13.98 13.26
CA PHE A 169 13.78 -13.30 12.23
C PHE A 169 13.16 -12.01 12.77
N ARG A 170 13.57 -10.88 12.19
CA ARG A 170 12.95 -9.59 12.46
C ARG A 170 11.67 -9.40 11.64
N TYR A 171 11.71 -9.81 10.36
CA TYR A 171 10.58 -9.78 9.45
C TYR A 171 10.61 -10.99 8.52
N TYR A 172 9.42 -11.49 8.16
CA TYR A 172 9.24 -12.41 7.04
C TYR A 172 8.85 -11.65 5.76
N CYS A 173 8.16 -10.55 5.93
CA CYS A 173 7.85 -9.58 4.88
C CYS A 173 7.60 -8.21 5.51
N THR A 174 8.06 -7.15 4.86
CA THR A 174 7.75 -5.79 5.28
C THR A 174 6.38 -5.39 4.78
N HIS A 175 6.06 -5.71 3.54
CA HIS A 175 4.71 -5.67 2.99
C HIS A 175 4.35 -7.04 2.43
N LEU A 176 3.33 -7.66 2.98
CA LEU A 176 2.83 -8.89 2.38
C LEU A 176 2.13 -8.55 1.07
N THR A 177 2.65 -9.06 -0.04
CA THR A 177 2.05 -8.93 -1.37
C THR A 177 1.94 -10.28 -2.03
N LEU A 178 0.82 -10.53 -2.72
CA LEU A 178 0.53 -11.78 -3.38
C LEU A 178 0.46 -11.59 -4.90
N SER A 179 0.79 -12.66 -5.64
CA SER A 179 0.56 -12.73 -7.08
C SER A 179 -0.93 -12.56 -7.42
N ALA A 180 -1.23 -12.17 -8.65
CA ALA A 180 -2.60 -11.97 -9.11
C ALA A 180 -3.49 -13.23 -8.95
N ASP A 181 -2.92 -14.43 -9.10
CA ASP A 181 -3.59 -15.70 -8.90
C ASP A 181 -3.64 -16.17 -7.44
N ARG A 182 -3.02 -15.43 -6.51
CA ARG A 182 -2.93 -15.73 -5.06
C ARG A 182 -2.17 -17.01 -4.72
N LYS A 183 -1.34 -17.52 -5.63
CA LYS A 183 -0.56 -18.74 -5.41
C LYS A 183 0.83 -18.48 -4.85
N LYS A 184 1.33 -17.27 -4.99
CA LYS A 184 2.66 -16.85 -4.56
C LYS A 184 2.58 -15.64 -3.64
N ALA A 185 3.42 -15.62 -2.59
CA ALA A 185 3.64 -14.45 -1.74
C ALA A 185 5.12 -14.04 -1.82
N PHE A 186 5.38 -12.75 -2.00
CA PHE A 186 6.73 -12.22 -1.94
C PHE A 186 7.16 -12.02 -0.51
N LEU A 187 8.37 -12.50 -0.18
CA LEU A 187 8.98 -12.37 1.13
C LEU A 187 10.31 -11.61 0.99
N ASP A 188 10.48 -10.57 1.76
CA ASP A 188 11.73 -9.84 1.97
C ASP A 188 12.23 -10.13 3.38
N LEU A 189 12.79 -11.34 3.54
CA LEU A 189 13.22 -11.89 4.83
C LEU A 189 14.36 -11.09 5.42
N GLN A 190 14.20 -10.70 6.68
CA GLN A 190 15.29 -10.16 7.47
C GLN A 190 15.55 -11.04 8.69
N TYR A 191 16.73 -11.61 8.77
CA TYR A 191 17.16 -12.47 9.87
C TYR A 191 18.66 -12.27 10.15
N ASP A 192 19.03 -12.27 11.41
CA ASP A 192 20.37 -11.89 11.83
C ASP A 192 20.78 -10.55 11.16
N ASP A 193 21.85 -10.48 10.39
CA ASP A 193 22.24 -9.33 9.56
C ASP A 193 22.10 -9.63 8.05
N SER A 194 21.21 -10.56 7.68
CA SER A 194 21.01 -11.03 6.32
C SER A 194 19.68 -10.59 5.77
N TYR A 195 19.64 -10.33 4.46
CA TYR A 195 18.46 -9.86 3.73
C TYR A 195 18.26 -10.75 2.51
N THR A 196 17.25 -11.62 2.56
CA THR A 196 16.96 -12.59 1.50
C THR A 196 15.59 -12.32 0.89
N GLN A 197 15.51 -12.28 -0.42
CA GLN A 197 14.26 -12.10 -1.17
C GLN A 197 13.88 -13.39 -1.88
N GLY A 198 12.59 -13.62 -2.00
CA GLY A 198 12.06 -14.78 -2.71
C GLY A 198 10.56 -14.93 -2.63
N ILE A 199 10.10 -16.06 -3.10
CA ILE A 199 8.68 -16.40 -3.20
C ILE A 199 8.34 -17.58 -2.32
N LEU A 200 7.31 -17.42 -1.51
CA LEU A 200 6.57 -18.51 -0.88
C LEU A 200 5.53 -19.03 -1.89
N ASN A 201 5.70 -20.26 -2.36
CA ASN A 201 4.71 -20.98 -3.16
C ASN A 201 3.67 -21.55 -2.19
N ILE A 202 2.46 -20.98 -2.18
CA ILE A 202 1.47 -21.22 -1.11
C ILE A 202 0.92 -22.64 -1.16
N GLU A 203 0.58 -23.14 -2.37
CA GLU A 203 0.02 -24.49 -2.54
C GLU A 203 1.05 -25.58 -2.27
N GLU A 204 2.30 -25.35 -2.63
CA GLU A 204 3.40 -26.31 -2.48
C GLU A 204 4.03 -26.28 -1.09
N GLY A 205 3.84 -25.20 -0.34
CA GLY A 205 4.50 -25.00 0.93
C GLY A 205 6.03 -24.84 0.82
N THR A 206 6.52 -24.32 -0.31
CA THR A 206 7.95 -24.21 -0.60
C THR A 206 8.38 -22.75 -0.72
N PHE A 207 9.66 -22.48 -0.43
CA PHE A 207 10.25 -21.17 -0.63
C PHE A 207 11.31 -21.23 -1.74
N THR A 208 11.15 -20.37 -2.74
CA THR A 208 12.12 -20.20 -3.83
C THR A 208 12.87 -18.90 -3.60
N LYS A 209 14.15 -19.02 -3.24
CA LYS A 209 15.04 -17.88 -3.06
C LYS A 209 15.36 -17.25 -4.41
N TRP A 210 15.22 -15.93 -4.52
CA TRP A 210 15.68 -15.13 -5.66
C TRP A 210 17.13 -14.64 -5.48
N GLY A 211 17.48 -14.23 -4.27
CA GLY A 211 18.82 -13.78 -3.96
C GLY A 211 18.92 -13.11 -2.59
N ASP A 212 20.12 -12.68 -2.27
CA ASP A 212 20.41 -11.85 -1.12
C ASP A 212 20.75 -10.44 -1.59
N THR A 213 20.33 -9.43 -0.84
CA THR A 213 20.81 -8.06 -1.03
C THR A 213 21.96 -7.79 -0.06
N LYS A 214 22.92 -6.96 -0.51
CA LYS A 214 24.04 -6.51 0.32
C LYS A 214 23.71 -5.31 1.21
N PHE A 215 22.45 -4.89 1.19
CA PHE A 215 21.95 -3.73 1.88
C PHE A 215 20.66 -4.08 2.62
N TYR A 216 20.31 -3.26 3.58
CA TYR A 216 19.05 -3.36 4.29
C TYR A 216 17.88 -3.16 3.32
N ALA A 217 17.37 -4.27 2.77
CA ALA A 217 16.21 -4.26 1.89
C ALA A 217 14.93 -4.23 2.72
N ASN A 218 14.05 -3.32 2.37
CA ASN A 218 12.76 -3.11 3.01
C ASN A 218 11.72 -2.75 1.95
N HIS A 219 10.46 -2.60 2.34
CA HIS A 219 9.35 -2.23 1.44
C HIS A 219 9.17 -3.18 0.26
N GLY A 220 9.46 -4.48 0.47
CA GLY A 220 9.33 -5.49 -0.58
C GLY A 220 7.90 -5.59 -1.10
N GLN A 221 7.72 -5.44 -2.42
CA GLN A 221 6.42 -5.47 -3.08
C GLN A 221 6.52 -6.26 -4.38
N MET A 222 5.70 -7.32 -4.52
CA MET A 222 5.57 -8.03 -5.80
C MET A 222 4.90 -7.12 -6.83
N ASN A 223 5.35 -7.22 -8.08
CA ASN A 223 4.67 -6.58 -9.19
C ASN A 223 3.26 -7.17 -9.35
N PRO A 224 2.20 -6.35 -9.42
CA PRO A 224 0.82 -6.83 -9.42
C PRO A 224 0.44 -7.65 -10.66
N GLN A 225 1.20 -7.57 -11.75
CA GLN A 225 0.93 -8.30 -13.00
C GLN A 225 2.02 -9.33 -13.34
N ASN A 226 3.21 -9.23 -12.75
CA ASN A 226 4.31 -10.13 -13.02
C ASN A 226 4.83 -10.76 -11.71
N PRO A 227 4.49 -12.03 -11.41
CA PRO A 227 4.89 -12.70 -10.19
C PRO A 227 6.39 -13.07 -10.13
N ASP A 228 7.12 -12.84 -11.20
CA ASP A 228 8.57 -13.05 -11.28
C ASP A 228 9.37 -11.74 -11.12
N MET A 229 8.69 -10.67 -10.68
CA MET A 229 9.27 -9.36 -10.45
C MET A 229 8.77 -8.77 -9.14
N ALA A 230 9.66 -8.10 -8.41
CA ALA A 230 9.33 -7.33 -7.21
C ALA A 230 10.17 -6.05 -7.17
N MET A 231 9.80 -5.11 -6.33
CA MET A 231 10.67 -4.00 -5.95
C MET A 231 10.95 -4.03 -4.46
N CYS A 232 12.06 -3.45 -4.07
CA CYS A 232 12.40 -3.15 -2.70
C CYS A 232 13.12 -1.81 -2.59
N ALA A 233 13.16 -1.29 -1.38
CA ALA A 233 13.90 -0.08 -1.06
C ALA A 233 15.14 -0.42 -0.23
N TRP A 234 16.24 0.28 -0.48
CA TRP A 234 17.33 0.38 0.47
C TRP A 234 16.93 1.40 1.54
N GLU A 235 16.74 0.92 2.76
CA GLU A 235 16.32 1.80 3.84
C GLU A 235 17.49 2.67 4.31
N ILE A 236 17.18 3.91 4.66
CA ILE A 236 18.18 4.92 4.97
C ILE A 236 18.84 4.68 6.33
N ASP A 237 18.00 4.29 7.28
CA ASP A 237 18.40 4.08 8.66
C ASP A 237 17.99 2.69 9.10
N TRP A 238 18.92 1.89 9.59
CA TRP A 238 18.64 0.55 10.11
C TRP A 238 19.45 0.26 11.35
N VAL A 239 18.94 -0.64 12.16
CA VAL A 239 19.64 -1.15 13.35
C VAL A 239 20.11 -2.56 13.06
N ASP A 240 21.40 -2.84 13.21
CA ASP A 240 21.95 -4.18 13.05
C ASP A 240 21.59 -5.11 14.23
N SER A 241 21.95 -6.41 14.14
CA SER A 241 21.69 -7.42 15.18
C SER A 241 22.37 -7.10 16.51
N LYS A 242 23.39 -6.23 16.52
CA LYS A 242 24.09 -5.77 17.73
C LYS A 242 23.49 -4.51 18.33
N GLY A 243 22.38 -4.02 17.77
CA GLY A 243 21.71 -2.80 18.22
C GLY A 243 22.38 -1.51 17.76
N LYS A 244 23.35 -1.56 16.82
CA LYS A 244 24.02 -0.37 16.30
C LYS A 244 23.15 0.24 15.18
N LEU A 245 22.86 1.54 15.30
CA LEU A 245 22.21 2.32 14.27
C LEU A 245 23.21 2.64 13.15
N HIS A 246 22.79 2.39 11.92
CA HIS A 246 23.50 2.75 10.71
C HIS A 246 22.66 3.75 9.92
N HIS A 247 23.32 4.70 9.27
CA HIS A 247 22.71 5.67 8.38
C HIS A 247 23.28 5.52 6.98
N ILE A 248 22.46 5.66 5.94
CA ILE A 248 22.94 5.65 4.55
C ILE A 248 23.98 6.76 4.31
N ARG A 249 23.90 7.86 5.07
CA ARG A 249 24.86 8.98 5.03
C ARG A 249 26.27 8.58 5.51
N ASP A 250 26.40 7.50 6.26
CA ASP A 250 27.69 6.99 6.73
C ASP A 250 28.48 6.28 5.62
N HIS A 251 27.81 5.96 4.50
CA HIS A 251 28.44 5.45 3.31
C HIS A 251 29.01 6.61 2.49
N LYS A 252 30.29 6.53 2.16
CA LYS A 252 31.05 7.62 1.49
C LYS A 252 30.72 7.82 0.01
N GLU A 253 29.86 6.99 -0.56
CA GLU A 253 29.48 7.11 -1.97
C GLU A 253 28.36 8.16 -2.10
N ALA A 254 28.61 9.17 -2.91
CA ALA A 254 27.81 10.39 -2.98
C ALA A 254 26.38 10.21 -3.55
N TYR A 255 26.01 9.02 -3.98
CA TYR A 255 24.74 8.75 -4.63
C TYR A 255 24.27 7.31 -4.37
N TYR A 256 23.24 7.15 -3.53
CA TYR A 256 22.60 5.87 -3.27
C TYR A 256 21.21 5.83 -3.90
N PRO A 257 21.02 5.04 -4.95
CA PRO A 257 19.68 4.77 -5.43
C PRO A 257 18.97 3.91 -4.39
N ARG A 258 17.90 4.44 -3.85
CA ARG A 258 17.11 3.76 -2.84
C ARG A 258 16.29 2.60 -3.44
N LEU A 259 15.83 2.74 -4.68
CA LEU A 259 14.88 1.82 -5.30
C LEU A 259 15.56 0.77 -6.15
N TRP A 260 15.09 -0.48 -6.02
CA TRP A 260 15.60 -1.63 -6.73
C TRP A 260 14.47 -2.49 -7.26
N VAL A 261 14.61 -2.98 -8.48
CA VAL A 261 13.77 -4.02 -9.06
C VAL A 261 14.52 -5.34 -8.99
N LEU A 262 13.83 -6.36 -8.49
CA LEU A 262 14.32 -7.72 -8.31
C LEU A 262 13.57 -8.65 -9.24
N GLU A 263 14.28 -9.57 -9.90
CA GLU A 263 13.71 -10.57 -10.79
C GLU A 263 13.96 -11.99 -10.25
N SER A 264 13.07 -12.92 -10.57
CA SER A 264 13.12 -14.31 -10.09
C SER A 264 14.40 -15.07 -10.49
N ASN A 265 15.10 -14.62 -11.53
CA ASN A 265 16.40 -15.13 -11.97
C ASN A 265 17.59 -14.62 -11.14
N GLY A 266 17.33 -13.83 -10.10
CA GLY A 266 18.34 -13.23 -9.24
C GLY A 266 18.91 -11.90 -9.72
N LYS A 267 18.43 -11.38 -10.86
CA LYS A 267 18.86 -10.07 -11.34
C LYS A 267 18.31 -8.97 -10.42
N GLN A 268 19.18 -8.04 -10.05
CA GLN A 268 18.87 -6.86 -9.23
C GLN A 268 19.21 -5.63 -10.03
N THR A 269 18.20 -4.84 -10.37
CA THR A 269 18.36 -3.61 -11.15
C THR A 269 18.12 -2.40 -10.27
N MET A 270 19.15 -1.60 -10.13
CA MET A 270 19.10 -0.31 -9.48
C MET A 270 18.30 0.68 -10.33
N ILE A 271 17.38 1.40 -9.72
CA ILE A 271 16.58 2.42 -10.37
C ILE A 271 17.21 3.78 -10.10
N PRO A 272 17.85 4.41 -11.11
CA PRO A 272 18.37 5.77 -10.95
C PRO A 272 17.21 6.71 -10.61
N SER A 273 17.38 7.54 -9.61
CA SER A 273 16.40 8.58 -9.32
C SER A 273 16.85 9.89 -9.96
N VAL A 274 15.94 10.57 -10.64
CA VAL A 274 16.15 11.96 -11.09
C VAL A 274 16.16 12.96 -9.92
N THR A 275 15.89 12.44 -8.72
CA THR A 275 15.84 13.22 -7.49
C THR A 275 16.84 12.62 -6.50
N ASP A 276 17.41 13.44 -5.63
CA ASP A 276 18.39 13.01 -4.63
C ASP A 276 17.80 12.04 -3.59
N TYR A 277 16.47 11.92 -3.54
CA TYR A 277 15.79 11.12 -2.55
C TYR A 277 14.41 10.64 -3.02
N ALA A 278 14.37 9.44 -3.61
CA ALA A 278 13.14 8.72 -3.92
C ALA A 278 12.67 7.97 -2.68
N THR A 279 11.38 8.08 -2.32
CA THR A 279 10.80 7.41 -1.17
C THR A 279 9.32 7.11 -1.39
N HIS A 280 8.75 6.22 -0.56
CA HIS A 280 7.33 5.90 -0.55
C HIS A 280 6.84 5.43 -1.92
N GLU A 281 7.48 4.40 -2.42
CA GLU A 281 7.21 3.78 -3.71
C GLU A 281 6.02 2.82 -3.64
N VAL A 282 5.23 2.79 -4.72
CA VAL A 282 4.16 1.81 -4.93
C VAL A 282 4.01 1.48 -6.41
N TRP A 283 3.77 0.20 -6.71
CA TRP A 283 3.49 -0.24 -8.06
C TRP A 283 2.22 0.42 -8.64
N ALA A 284 2.31 0.88 -9.89
CA ALA A 284 1.12 1.09 -10.69
C ALA A 284 0.43 -0.27 -10.91
N ARG A 285 -0.91 -0.30 -10.87
CA ARG A 285 -1.66 -1.56 -10.87
C ARG A 285 -1.59 -2.32 -12.19
N ASP A 286 -1.23 -1.64 -13.27
CA ASP A 286 -0.96 -2.27 -14.57
C ASP A 286 0.41 -2.98 -14.61
N GLY A 287 1.21 -2.87 -13.56
CA GLY A 287 2.53 -3.48 -13.44
C GLY A 287 3.60 -2.91 -14.37
N LYS A 288 3.29 -1.87 -15.14
CA LYS A 288 4.23 -1.30 -16.14
C LYS A 288 5.22 -0.31 -15.54
N GLY A 289 4.99 0.12 -14.33
CA GLY A 289 5.85 1.06 -13.64
C GLY A 289 5.41 1.24 -12.19
N PHE A 290 5.97 2.22 -11.53
CA PHE A 290 5.65 2.58 -10.15
C PHE A 290 5.78 4.08 -9.92
N VAL A 291 5.09 4.56 -8.92
CA VAL A 291 5.24 5.94 -8.46
C VAL A 291 6.06 5.99 -7.18
N PHE A 292 6.75 7.09 -6.97
CA PHE A 292 7.44 7.40 -5.74
C PHE A 292 7.41 8.90 -5.47
N CYS A 293 7.63 9.29 -4.22
CA CYS A 293 7.68 10.67 -3.81
C CYS A 293 9.12 11.19 -3.78
N SER A 294 9.32 12.42 -4.24
CA SER A 294 10.60 13.13 -4.14
C SER A 294 10.52 14.14 -3.02
N THR A 295 11.21 13.85 -1.91
CA THR A 295 11.10 14.68 -0.71
C THR A 295 12.12 15.81 -0.65
N ASN A 296 13.34 15.62 -1.15
CA ASN A 296 14.40 16.61 -1.00
C ASN A 296 14.36 17.77 -2.00
N ASN A 297 13.97 17.50 -3.24
CA ASN A 297 13.99 18.51 -4.30
C ASN A 297 12.64 19.14 -4.59
N ASN A 298 11.65 18.91 -3.71
CA ASN A 298 10.30 19.44 -3.87
C ASN A 298 9.72 19.18 -5.27
N GLN A 299 9.94 17.96 -5.80
CA GLN A 299 9.49 17.58 -7.15
C GLN A 299 8.13 16.88 -7.17
N GLY A 300 7.51 16.66 -6.00
CA GLY A 300 6.20 16.01 -5.91
C GLY A 300 6.27 14.51 -6.13
N MET A 301 5.42 13.96 -7.01
CA MET A 301 5.40 12.55 -7.34
C MET A 301 5.96 12.28 -8.73
N ILE A 302 6.72 11.21 -8.84
CA ILE A 302 7.38 10.77 -10.06
C ILE A 302 6.85 9.37 -10.43
N TYR A 303 6.56 9.14 -11.69
CA TYR A 303 6.30 7.83 -12.27
C TYR A 303 7.54 7.34 -13.00
N HIS A 304 7.95 6.10 -12.73
CA HIS A 304 9.01 5.40 -13.45
C HIS A 304 8.39 4.33 -14.36
N ASP A 305 8.66 4.40 -15.64
CA ASP A 305 8.24 3.41 -16.64
C ASP A 305 9.32 2.33 -16.78
N LEU A 306 8.95 1.07 -16.53
CA LEU A 306 9.91 -0.05 -16.56
C LEU A 306 10.45 -0.36 -17.95
N ALA A 307 9.62 -0.20 -18.99
CA ALA A 307 10.00 -0.59 -20.33
C ALA A 307 11.01 0.38 -20.96
N THR A 308 10.84 1.67 -20.67
CA THR A 308 11.67 2.73 -21.25
C THR A 308 12.73 3.25 -20.28
N GLY A 309 12.60 3.00 -18.98
CA GLY A 309 13.42 3.60 -17.92
C GLY A 309 13.17 5.10 -17.72
N LEU A 310 12.18 5.67 -18.41
CA LEU A 310 11.89 7.09 -18.32
C LEU A 310 11.15 7.43 -17.02
N GLN A 311 11.49 8.57 -16.46
CA GLN A 311 10.82 9.13 -15.29
C GLN A 311 10.10 10.43 -15.68
N ARG A 312 8.85 10.55 -15.25
CA ARG A 312 8.05 11.75 -15.47
C ARG A 312 7.38 12.21 -14.19
N GLN A 313 7.31 13.50 -13.97
CA GLN A 313 6.54 14.09 -12.89
C GLN A 313 5.04 13.89 -13.15
N VAL A 314 4.37 13.20 -12.24
CA VAL A 314 2.92 12.93 -12.33
C VAL A 314 2.10 13.82 -11.41
N MET A 315 2.73 14.44 -10.42
CA MET A 315 2.13 15.46 -9.59
C MET A 315 3.19 16.50 -9.20
N LYS A 316 2.92 17.75 -9.51
CA LYS A 316 3.74 18.87 -9.07
C LYS A 316 3.57 19.12 -7.58
N PRO A 317 4.54 19.80 -6.94
CA PRO A 317 4.33 20.31 -5.58
C PRO A 317 3.03 21.11 -5.49
N VAL A 318 2.29 20.91 -4.43
CA VAL A 318 0.97 21.49 -4.24
C VAL A 318 1.09 22.83 -3.52
N TRP A 319 0.41 23.84 -4.02
CA TRP A 319 0.36 25.14 -3.37
C TRP A 319 -0.47 25.06 -2.08
N LEU A 320 0.12 25.52 -1.00
CA LEU A 320 -0.50 25.58 0.33
C LEU A 320 -0.89 27.05 0.64
N PRO A 321 -2.16 27.42 0.47
CA PRO A 321 -2.56 28.84 0.59
C PRO A 321 -2.28 29.44 1.98
N ARG A 322 -2.47 28.66 3.05
CA ARG A 322 -2.24 29.11 4.43
C ARG A 322 -0.76 29.34 4.75
N GLU A 323 0.15 28.71 4.03
CA GLU A 323 1.58 28.81 4.27
C GLU A 323 2.30 29.68 3.22
N GLY A 324 1.63 30.02 2.13
CA GLY A 324 2.21 30.81 1.05
C GLY A 324 3.38 30.13 0.35
N ARG A 325 3.41 28.77 0.32
CA ARG A 325 4.46 27.98 -0.31
C ARG A 325 3.91 26.75 -1.01
N ALA A 326 4.70 26.19 -1.93
CA ALA A 326 4.47 24.86 -2.46
C ALA A 326 5.11 23.79 -1.54
N ALA A 327 4.50 22.61 -1.47
CA ALA A 327 5.03 21.46 -0.72
C ALA A 327 4.94 20.19 -1.55
N SER A 328 5.92 19.31 -1.34
CA SER A 328 6.01 18.02 -2.01
C SER A 328 5.09 16.98 -1.36
N ALA A 329 4.75 15.97 -2.15
CA ALA A 329 4.09 14.77 -1.66
C ALA A 329 5.01 13.99 -0.71
N SER A 330 4.39 13.35 0.29
CA SER A 330 5.09 12.44 1.20
C SER A 330 4.76 10.98 0.88
N HIS A 331 3.49 10.58 0.91
CA HIS A 331 3.01 9.27 0.49
C HIS A 331 1.97 9.45 -0.60
N GLY A 332 1.84 8.50 -1.49
CA GLY A 332 0.83 8.63 -2.52
C GLY A 332 0.64 7.38 -3.37
N ASP A 333 -0.39 7.44 -4.18
CA ASP A 333 -0.84 6.35 -5.03
C ASP A 333 -1.32 6.87 -6.38
N ILE A 334 -1.40 5.98 -7.36
CA ILE A 334 -1.86 6.27 -8.72
C ILE A 334 -3.08 5.40 -9.07
N SER A 335 -4.06 5.99 -9.77
CA SER A 335 -5.25 5.28 -10.24
C SER A 335 -4.90 4.16 -11.23
N PHE A 336 -5.80 3.20 -11.42
CA PHE A 336 -5.59 2.05 -12.30
C PHE A 336 -5.28 2.44 -13.74
N ASP A 337 -5.92 3.50 -14.23
CA ASP A 337 -5.70 4.03 -15.58
C ASP A 337 -4.52 5.02 -15.69
N ASN A 338 -3.79 5.21 -14.59
CA ASN A 338 -2.66 6.15 -14.46
C ASN A 338 -3.00 7.62 -14.75
N LYS A 339 -4.29 8.01 -14.73
CA LYS A 339 -4.71 9.40 -14.98
C LYS A 339 -4.72 10.28 -13.76
N TYR A 340 -4.92 9.69 -12.60
CA TYR A 340 -5.05 10.45 -11.36
C TYR A 340 -4.07 9.96 -10.32
N VAL A 341 -3.65 10.87 -9.46
CA VAL A 341 -2.79 10.60 -8.32
C VAL A 341 -3.38 11.22 -7.07
N VAL A 342 -3.13 10.60 -5.95
CA VAL A 342 -3.45 11.13 -4.63
C VAL A 342 -2.20 11.11 -3.77
N CYS A 343 -2.02 12.11 -2.92
CA CYS A 343 -0.92 12.12 -1.96
C CYS A 343 -1.31 12.83 -0.67
N ASP A 344 -0.59 12.51 0.39
CA ASP A 344 -0.54 13.38 1.55
C ASP A 344 0.62 14.37 1.45
N ILE A 345 0.47 15.47 2.16
CA ILE A 345 1.43 16.56 2.22
C ILE A 345 1.63 16.89 3.69
N GLY A 346 2.86 16.74 4.13
CA GLY A 346 3.26 17.07 5.48
C GLY A 346 4.71 17.53 5.51
N ALA A 347 5.09 18.27 6.50
CA ALA A 347 6.48 18.63 6.72
C ALA A 347 7.23 17.51 7.45
N GLY A 348 7.26 16.31 6.86
CA GLY A 348 7.78 15.12 7.51
C GLY A 348 6.98 14.78 8.78
N CYS A 349 7.43 13.86 9.61
CA CYS A 349 6.82 13.59 10.94
C CYS A 349 7.00 14.78 11.90
N SER A 350 7.05 16.02 11.38
CA SER A 350 7.37 17.19 12.16
C SER A 350 6.16 17.60 12.98
N VAL A 351 6.36 17.61 14.26
CA VAL A 351 5.50 18.24 15.25
C VAL A 351 5.22 19.68 14.82
N GLY A 352 3.96 20.08 14.87
CA GLY A 352 3.54 21.48 14.63
C GLY A 352 2.99 21.81 13.25
N TYR A 353 2.88 20.82 12.34
CA TYR A 353 2.25 21.03 11.03
C TYR A 353 1.08 20.08 10.80
N PRO A 354 -0.06 20.56 10.26
CA PRO A 354 -1.17 19.69 9.91
C PRO A 354 -0.82 18.85 8.69
N TRP A 355 -1.31 17.61 8.68
CA TRP A 355 -1.34 16.82 7.47
C TRP A 355 -2.43 17.34 6.53
N ARG A 356 -2.15 17.26 5.25
CA ARG A 356 -3.07 17.60 4.17
C ARG A 356 -3.15 16.47 3.17
N MET A 357 -4.16 16.48 2.35
CA MET A 357 -4.27 15.59 1.20
C MET A 357 -4.54 16.38 -0.06
N ALA A 358 -3.96 15.90 -1.17
CA ALA A 358 -4.16 16.48 -2.48
C ALA A 358 -4.44 15.40 -3.53
N PHE A 359 -5.14 15.81 -4.58
CA PHE A 359 -5.50 15.00 -5.73
C PHE A 359 -5.03 15.70 -7.00
N GLY A 360 -4.50 14.95 -7.97
CA GLY A 360 -3.96 15.52 -9.20
C GLY A 360 -4.32 14.72 -10.44
N ASN A 361 -4.33 15.43 -11.58
CA ASN A 361 -4.48 14.85 -12.91
C ASN A 361 -3.10 14.79 -13.58
N THR A 362 -2.64 13.59 -13.90
CA THR A 362 -1.30 13.32 -14.45
C THR A 362 -1.12 13.80 -15.88
N GLN A 363 -2.21 14.07 -16.62
CA GLN A 363 -2.19 14.43 -18.01
C GLN A 363 -2.09 15.95 -18.22
N ASN A 364 -2.84 16.73 -17.43
CA ASN A 364 -2.85 18.19 -17.55
C ASN A 364 -2.06 18.89 -16.43
N GLY A 365 -1.61 18.14 -15.41
CA GLY A 365 -0.83 18.65 -14.29
C GLY A 365 -1.60 19.51 -13.29
N LYS A 366 -2.93 19.61 -13.41
CA LYS A 366 -3.76 20.28 -12.41
C LYS A 366 -3.82 19.46 -11.12
N ASN A 367 -3.86 20.12 -10.00
CA ASN A 367 -4.08 19.50 -8.70
C ASN A 367 -5.01 20.34 -7.82
N THR A 368 -5.57 19.72 -6.80
CA THR A 368 -6.46 20.35 -5.82
C THR A 368 -6.22 19.73 -4.44
N LEU A 369 -6.39 20.54 -3.40
CA LEU A 369 -6.41 20.02 -2.04
C LEU A 369 -7.74 19.31 -1.77
N ILE A 370 -7.66 18.13 -1.16
CA ILE A 370 -8.82 17.42 -0.61
C ILE A 370 -9.21 18.10 0.70
N TYR A 371 -8.24 18.29 1.60
CA TYR A 371 -8.40 19.09 2.81
C TYR A 371 -7.13 19.87 3.17
N ASP A 372 -7.31 21.00 3.83
CA ASP A 372 -6.27 21.89 4.36
C ASP A 372 -6.56 22.27 5.83
N ASP A 373 -7.50 21.59 6.45
CA ASP A 373 -8.00 21.83 7.80
C ASP A 373 -7.55 20.74 8.79
N GLY A 374 -6.47 20.05 8.47
CA GLY A 374 -5.87 19.06 9.36
C GLY A 374 -5.48 19.65 10.71
N ILE A 375 -5.57 18.83 11.74
CA ILE A 375 -5.22 19.22 13.11
C ILE A 375 -3.72 19.34 13.27
N VAL A 376 -3.28 20.46 13.84
CA VAL A 376 -1.89 20.67 14.29
C VAL A 376 -1.70 19.96 15.62
N TYR A 377 -0.63 19.16 15.74
CA TYR A 377 -0.34 18.45 16.98
C TYR A 377 1.12 18.60 17.40
N ASN A 378 1.33 18.52 18.70
CA ASN A 378 2.64 18.57 19.34
C ASN A 378 2.80 17.33 20.25
N LEU A 379 2.83 16.14 19.65
CA LEU A 379 3.09 14.93 20.42
C LEU A 379 4.60 14.65 20.51
N PRO A 380 5.07 14.07 21.62
CA PRO A 380 6.47 13.70 21.75
C PRO A 380 6.92 12.76 20.61
N LYS A 381 8.11 12.97 20.07
CA LYS A 381 8.69 12.13 19.00
C LYS A 381 8.84 10.64 19.36
N THR A 382 8.69 10.30 20.62
CA THR A 382 8.87 8.93 21.15
C THR A 382 7.70 8.00 20.86
N SER A 383 6.58 8.52 20.36
CA SER A 383 5.39 7.72 20.12
C SER A 383 5.32 7.21 18.68
N SER A 384 6.02 6.14 18.38
CA SER A 384 5.90 5.44 17.09
C SER A 384 4.58 4.66 16.93
N MET A 385 3.75 4.60 18.00
CA MET A 385 2.40 4.06 17.97
C MET A 385 1.40 4.98 17.29
N PHE A 386 1.59 6.26 17.47
CA PHE A 386 0.81 7.29 16.86
C PHE A 386 1.44 7.66 15.52
N HIS A 387 0.84 7.18 14.44
CA HIS A 387 1.31 7.43 13.10
C HIS A 387 0.23 8.16 12.30
N PRO A 388 0.12 9.49 12.47
CA PRO A 388 -0.99 10.29 11.95
C PRO A 388 -0.90 10.57 10.45
N HIS A 389 0.00 9.91 9.75
CA HIS A 389 0.13 10.05 8.31
C HIS A 389 -1.13 9.55 7.62
N PRO A 390 -1.71 10.32 6.71
CA PRO A 390 -2.93 9.92 6.02
C PRO A 390 -2.78 8.67 5.17
N HIS A 391 -1.62 8.44 4.53
CA HIS A 391 -1.36 7.34 3.61
C HIS A 391 -2.49 7.13 2.58
N PRO A 392 -2.88 8.17 1.84
CA PRO A 392 -4.03 8.09 0.96
C PRO A 392 -3.76 7.15 -0.22
N HIS A 393 -4.75 6.34 -0.56
CA HIS A 393 -4.66 5.50 -1.74
C HIS A 393 -6.05 5.18 -2.29
N PHE A 394 -6.07 4.78 -3.57
CA PHE A 394 -7.30 4.44 -4.26
C PHE A 394 -7.78 3.04 -3.86
N ILE A 395 -9.07 2.92 -3.59
CA ILE A 395 -9.77 1.66 -3.33
C ILE A 395 -11.06 1.59 -4.14
N TYR A 396 -11.71 0.43 -4.13
CA TYR A 396 -13.02 0.21 -4.73
C TYR A 396 -13.11 0.75 -6.17
N HIS A 397 -12.30 0.15 -7.08
CA HIS A 397 -12.23 0.53 -8.51
C HIS A 397 -11.93 2.01 -8.74
N ASP A 398 -11.07 2.62 -7.91
CA ASP A 398 -10.72 4.04 -7.93
C ASP A 398 -11.88 5.02 -7.66
N ARG A 399 -13.01 4.52 -7.14
CA ARG A 399 -14.14 5.37 -6.78
C ARG A 399 -13.99 6.08 -5.44
N LEU A 400 -13.13 5.53 -4.60
CA LEU A 400 -12.82 6.07 -3.27
C LEU A 400 -11.32 6.24 -3.07
N ILE A 401 -10.98 7.23 -2.28
CA ILE A 401 -9.70 7.34 -1.60
C ILE A 401 -9.96 7.01 -0.14
N VAL A 402 -9.18 6.09 0.42
CA VAL A 402 -9.14 5.85 1.86
C VAL A 402 -7.93 6.56 2.45
N SER A 403 -8.06 7.02 3.67
CA SER A 403 -6.96 7.64 4.41
C SER A 403 -7.18 7.57 5.93
N THR A 404 -6.14 7.85 6.67
CA THR A 404 -6.22 8.11 8.11
C THR A 404 -6.43 9.60 8.33
N PHE A 405 -7.40 9.96 9.16
CA PHE A 405 -7.72 11.35 9.49
C PHE A 405 -7.70 11.56 11.00
N MET A 406 -7.00 12.59 11.43
CA MET A 406 -6.95 12.95 12.85
C MET A 406 -8.15 13.83 13.20
N THR A 407 -9.04 13.33 14.06
CA THR A 407 -10.27 14.00 14.46
C THR A 407 -10.07 14.95 15.63
N GLU A 408 -9.12 14.61 16.50
CA GLU A 408 -8.62 15.43 17.60
C GLU A 408 -7.17 15.04 17.90
N VAL A 409 -6.47 15.81 18.69
CA VAL A 409 -5.08 15.51 19.06
C VAL A 409 -5.01 14.13 19.72
N GLY A 410 -4.28 13.22 19.10
CA GLY A 410 -4.11 11.85 19.60
C GLY A 410 -5.19 10.87 19.18
N LYS A 411 -6.24 11.29 18.45
CA LYS A 411 -7.30 10.40 17.95
C LYS A 411 -7.36 10.38 16.43
N MET A 412 -7.37 9.20 15.87
CA MET A 412 -7.42 8.98 14.42
C MET A 412 -8.55 8.05 14.04
N ASN A 413 -9.13 8.33 12.87
CA ASN A 413 -10.17 7.50 12.27
C ASN A 413 -9.96 7.34 10.76
N VAL A 414 -10.60 6.34 10.18
CA VAL A 414 -10.62 6.10 8.74
C VAL A 414 -11.51 7.15 8.07
N LEU A 415 -11.02 7.70 6.97
CA LEU A 415 -11.73 8.66 6.12
C LEU A 415 -11.86 8.08 4.70
N LEU A 416 -13.07 8.11 4.16
CA LEU A 416 -13.39 7.74 2.79
C LEU A 416 -13.77 8.98 1.99
N THR A 417 -13.05 9.26 0.90
CA THR A 417 -13.32 10.43 0.04
C THR A 417 -13.72 9.95 -1.36
N PRO A 418 -14.94 10.26 -1.84
CA PRO A 418 -15.38 9.95 -3.20
C PRO A 418 -14.56 10.70 -4.25
N VAL A 419 -14.12 9.98 -5.29
CA VAL A 419 -13.20 10.49 -6.31
C VAL A 419 -13.89 11.36 -7.37
N ASP A 420 -15.16 11.11 -7.67
CA ASP A 420 -15.92 11.79 -8.72
C ASP A 420 -15.97 13.32 -8.57
N GLN A 421 -16.08 13.80 -7.34
CA GLN A 421 -16.04 15.24 -7.04
C GLN A 421 -14.65 15.84 -7.23
N LEU A 422 -13.59 15.05 -7.05
CA LEU A 422 -12.20 15.50 -7.22
C LEU A 422 -11.82 15.59 -8.68
N ILE A 423 -12.27 14.63 -9.50
CA ILE A 423 -12.10 14.66 -10.95
C ILE A 423 -12.62 15.98 -11.53
N LYS A 424 -13.85 16.40 -11.16
CA LYS A 424 -14.44 17.67 -11.59
C LYS A 424 -13.63 18.91 -11.26
N LYS A 425 -12.77 18.83 -10.24
CA LYS A 425 -11.90 19.97 -9.82
C LYS A 425 -10.59 20.04 -10.61
N VAL A 426 -10.16 18.93 -11.24
CA VAL A 426 -8.86 18.86 -11.93
C VAL A 426 -8.97 18.62 -13.44
N GLU A 427 -10.16 18.41 -13.96
CA GLU A 427 -10.46 18.46 -15.40
C GLU A 427 -10.64 19.92 -15.86
#